data_d83aa5a35570f5859e8af9ba23a62c08
#
_entry.id   d83aa5a35570f5859e8af9ba23a62c08
#
_cell.length_a   1.000
_cell.length_b   1.000
_cell.length_c   1.000
_cell.angle_alpha   90.00
_cell.angle_beta   90.00
_cell.angle_gamma   90.00
#
_symmetry.space_group_name_H-M   'P 1'
#
loop_
_entity.id
_entity.type
_entity.pdbx_description
1 polymer ?
#
loop_
_entity_poly.entity_id
_entity_poly.type
_entity_poly.pdbx_seq_one_letter_code
_entity_poly.pdbx_strand_id
1 'polypeptide(L)' 'MNEKYYVVFDGTSAYIVGEEDIKEIETNPFAIEIIYGPFETFEEAIDKEEELNMTLGI' A
#
# COMPACT_ATOMS: atom_id res chain seq x y z
N MET A 1 -11.49 12.29 12.46
CA MET A 1 -10.62 11.15 12.69
C MET A 1 -9.74 10.92 11.49
N ASN A 2 -8.48 10.70 11.75
CA ASN A 2 -7.50 10.65 10.67
C ASN A 2 -7.24 9.21 10.24
N GLU A 3 -7.87 8.82 9.14
CA GLU A 3 -7.57 7.54 8.55
C GLU A 3 -6.23 7.63 7.86
N LYS A 4 -5.44 6.62 8.04
CA LYS A 4 -4.17 6.52 7.35
C LYS A 4 -4.32 5.65 6.10
N TYR A 5 -3.46 5.88 5.15
CA TYR A 5 -3.45 5.12 3.90
C TYR A 5 -2.15 4.35 3.80
N TYR A 6 -2.22 3.22 3.14
CA TYR A 6 -1.06 2.37 2.94
C TYR A 6 -0.98 1.97 1.49
N VAL A 7 0.22 1.72 1.02
CA VAL A 7 0.43 1.18 -0.32
C VAL A 7 0.96 -0.23 -0.16
N VAL A 8 0.33 -1.15 -0.84
CA VAL A 8 0.68 -2.57 -0.75
C VAL A 8 1.18 -3.02 -2.10
N PHE A 9 2.35 -3.66 -2.11
CA PHE A 9 2.93 -4.22 -3.31
C PHE A 9 2.91 -5.74 -3.22
N ASP A 10 2.23 -6.38 -4.16
CA ASP A 10 2.03 -7.82 -4.13
C ASP A 10 3.01 -8.61 -5.01
N GLY A 11 4.02 -7.94 -5.54
CA GLY A 11 4.99 -8.55 -6.43
C GLY A 11 4.69 -8.29 -7.90
N THR A 12 3.48 -7.86 -8.21
CA THR A 12 3.07 -7.58 -9.59
C THR A 12 2.66 -6.14 -9.76
N SER A 13 1.93 -5.61 -8.80
CA SER A 13 1.45 -4.23 -8.87
C SER A 13 1.30 -3.67 -7.46
N ALA A 14 1.21 -2.34 -7.38
CA ALA A 14 0.99 -1.65 -6.13
C ALA A 14 -0.42 -1.08 -6.13
N TYR A 15 -1.04 -1.04 -4.95
CA TYR A 15 -2.38 -0.49 -4.80
C TYR A 15 -2.51 0.14 -3.42
N ILE A 16 -3.49 1.01 -3.27
CA ILE A 16 -3.71 1.76 -2.04
C ILE A 16 -4.80 1.08 -1.22
N VAL A 17 -4.57 0.93 0.08
CA VAL A 17 -5.55 0.36 0.99
C VAL A 17 -5.71 1.29 2.19
N GLY A 18 -6.85 1.21 2.83
CA GLY A 18 -7.11 1.93 4.06
C GLY A 18 -6.62 1.18 5.27
N GLU A 19 -6.74 1.82 6.43
CA GLU A 19 -6.28 1.24 7.68
C GLU A 19 -6.96 -0.07 8.02
N GLU A 20 -8.25 -0.19 7.73
CA GLU A 20 -8.98 -1.41 8.03
C GLU A 20 -8.51 -2.58 7.18
N ASP A 21 -8.23 -2.31 5.91
CA ASP A 21 -7.77 -3.35 5.00
C ASP A 21 -6.37 -3.83 5.35
N ILE A 22 -5.53 -2.91 5.83
CA ILE A 22 -4.17 -3.27 6.18
C ILE A 22 -4.13 -4.25 7.35
N LYS A 23 -5.07 -4.14 8.25
CA LYS A 23 -5.15 -5.05 9.39
C LYS A 23 -5.39 -6.48 8.94
N GLU A 24 -6.22 -6.67 7.93
CA GLU A 24 -6.48 -7.99 7.38
C GLU A 24 -5.24 -8.57 6.72
N ILE A 25 -4.52 -7.73 5.99
CA ILE A 25 -3.30 -8.15 5.32
C ILE A 25 -2.24 -8.54 6.35
N GLU A 26 -2.07 -7.75 7.39
CA GLU A 26 -1.08 -8.00 8.42
C GLU A 26 -1.35 -9.28 9.21
N THR A 27 -2.60 -9.66 9.36
CA THR A 27 -2.96 -10.84 10.13
C THR A 27 -2.96 -12.11 9.30
N ASN A 28 -2.76 -12.00 7.99
CA ASN A 28 -2.71 -13.16 7.11
C ASN A 28 -1.30 -13.74 7.11
N PRO A 29 -1.09 -14.95 7.65
CA PRO A 29 0.26 -15.51 7.73
C PRO A 29 0.84 -15.89 6.38
N PHE A 30 0.02 -15.92 5.34
CA PHE A 30 0.48 -16.26 3.99
C PHE A 30 0.65 -15.03 3.11
N ALA A 31 0.42 -13.83 3.66
CA ALA A 31 0.62 -12.60 2.90
C ALA A 31 2.10 -12.39 2.64
N ILE A 32 2.43 -12.16 1.39
CA ILE A 32 3.81 -11.88 0.96
C ILE A 32 3.97 -10.44 0.51
N GLU A 33 2.93 -9.64 0.71
CA GLU A 33 2.92 -8.25 0.27
C GLU A 33 3.91 -7.41 1.10
N ILE A 34 4.48 -6.42 0.43
CA ILE A 34 5.30 -5.42 1.08
C ILE A 34 4.40 -4.21 1.34
N ILE A 35 4.40 -3.72 2.58
CA ILE A 35 3.52 -2.64 2.98
C ILE A 35 4.33 -1.38 3.20
N TYR A 36 3.88 -0.28 2.57
CA TYR A 36 4.47 1.04 2.71
C TYR A 36 3.49 1.97 3.41
N GLY A 37 3.98 2.82 4.25
CA GLY A 37 3.16 3.76 5.00
C GLY A 37 3.43 3.67 6.49
N PRO A 38 2.59 4.28 7.31
CA PRO A 38 1.32 4.95 6.95
C PRO A 38 1.54 6.31 6.28
N PHE A 39 0.65 6.63 5.34
CA PHE A 39 0.62 7.94 4.70
C PHE A 39 -0.56 8.72 5.26
N GLU A 40 -0.34 9.99 5.54
CA GLU A 40 -1.38 10.82 6.15
C GLU A 40 -2.45 11.28 5.17
N THR A 41 -2.10 11.39 3.89
CA THR A 41 -3.06 11.82 2.88
C THR A 41 -3.09 10.79 1.76
N PHE A 42 -4.23 10.79 1.06
CA PHE A 42 -4.40 9.93 -0.10
C PHE A 42 -3.41 10.31 -1.20
N GLU A 43 -3.13 11.60 -1.34
CA GLU A 43 -2.18 12.07 -2.35
C GLU A 43 -0.78 11.50 -2.13
N GLU A 44 -0.32 11.45 -0.89
CA GLU A 44 0.97 10.86 -0.58
C GLU A 44 1.00 9.38 -0.96
N ALA A 45 -0.08 8.68 -0.70
CA ALA A 45 -0.19 7.26 -1.06
C ALA A 45 -0.17 7.08 -2.57
N ILE A 46 -0.85 7.96 -3.30
CA ILE A 46 -0.86 7.91 -4.77
C ILE A 46 0.56 8.09 -5.30
N ASP A 47 1.30 9.04 -4.76
CA ASP A 47 2.68 9.27 -5.19
C ASP A 47 3.52 8.02 -5.03
N LYS A 48 3.37 7.34 -3.92
CA LYS A 48 4.14 6.12 -3.68
C LYS A 48 3.69 4.99 -4.60
N GLU A 49 2.40 4.87 -4.79
CA GLU A 49 1.86 3.85 -5.68
C GLU A 49 2.36 4.04 -7.11
N GLU A 50 2.36 5.27 -7.59
CA GLU A 50 2.85 5.57 -8.92
C GLU A 50 4.33 5.27 -9.06
N GLU A 51 5.10 5.63 -8.05
CA GLU A 51 6.54 5.37 -8.04
C GLU A 51 6.81 3.86 -8.18
N LEU A 52 6.10 3.05 -7.42
CA LEU A 52 6.30 1.61 -7.45
C LEU A 52 5.87 1.01 -8.79
N ASN A 53 4.72 1.45 -9.31
CA ASN A 53 4.24 0.94 -10.57
C ASN A 53 5.10 1.37 -11.74
N MET A 54 5.66 2.57 -11.70
CA MET A 54 6.58 3.02 -12.72
C MET A 54 7.87 2.19 -12.73
N THR A 55 8.39 1.89 -11.57
CA THR A 55 9.60 1.08 -11.46
C THR A 55 9.38 -0.31 -12.03
N LEU A 56 8.18 -0.85 -11.84
CA LEU A 56 7.84 -2.18 -12.34
C LEU A 56 7.55 -2.20 -13.84
N GLY A 57 7.22 -1.05 -14.40
CA GLY A 57 6.88 -0.96 -15.82
C GLY A 57 8.09 -0.92 -16.75
N ILE A 58 9.26 -1.02 -16.20
CA ILE A 58 10.50 -0.98 -17.00
C ILE A 58 10.97 -2.36 -17.40
#